data_a732023c0252dac5de87cb591aed9ea6
#
_entry.id   a732023c0252dac5de87cb591aed9ea6
#
_cell.length_a   1.000
_cell.length_b   1.000
_cell.length_c   1.000
_cell.angle_alpha   90.00
_cell.angle_beta   90.00
_cell.angle_gamma   90.00
#
_symmetry.space_group_name_H-M   'P 1'
#
loop_
_entity.id
_entity.type
_entity.pdbx_description
1 polymer ?
#
loop_
_entity_poly.entity_id
_entity_poly.type
_entity_poly.pdbx_seq_one_letter_code
_entity_poly.pdbx_strand_id
1 'polypeptide(L)'
;MEECKIVKLLARAFAIEILQALNEVPLRFVDLKNYCPNERTRALRLKELRKIGFITTTVIEIENHSYIHYQITEKGRRALQLLNELEKL
;
A
#
# COMPACT_ATOMS: atom_id res chain seq x y z
N MET A 1 26.18 -0.35 -5.63
CA MET A 1 24.78 0.03 -5.38
C MET A 1 24.21 -0.83 -4.28
N GLU A 2 23.35 -0.25 -3.48
CA GLU A 2 22.65 -0.95 -2.42
C GLU A 2 21.73 -2.04 -2.95
N GLU A 3 21.14 -2.79 -2.06
CA GLU A 3 20.27 -3.93 -2.40
C GLU A 3 18.98 -3.57 -3.13
N CYS A 4 18.65 -2.31 -3.25
CA CYS A 4 17.42 -1.83 -3.88
C CYS A 4 16.17 -2.42 -3.22
N LYS A 5 16.11 -2.44 -1.90
CA LYS A 5 15.01 -3.04 -1.14
C LYS A 5 13.65 -2.47 -1.52
N ILE A 6 13.56 -1.16 -1.68
CA ILE A 6 12.31 -0.50 -2.05
C ILE A 6 11.89 -0.91 -3.45
N VAL A 7 12.81 -0.86 -4.41
CA VAL A 7 12.53 -1.24 -5.80
C VAL A 7 12.07 -2.67 -5.89
N LYS A 8 12.76 -3.58 -5.18
CA LYS A 8 12.40 -5.00 -5.17
C LYS A 8 11.02 -5.24 -4.56
N LEU A 9 10.69 -4.51 -3.49
CA LEU A 9 9.37 -4.62 -2.88
C LEU A 9 8.29 -4.15 -3.85
N LEU A 10 8.47 -2.99 -4.47
CA LEU A 10 7.50 -2.43 -5.39
C LEU A 10 7.33 -3.28 -6.66
N ALA A 11 8.35 -4.06 -7.01
CA ALA A 11 8.28 -4.97 -8.16
C ALA A 11 7.54 -6.27 -7.84
N ARG A 12 7.24 -6.55 -6.57
CA ARG A 12 6.49 -7.75 -6.19
C ARG A 12 5.04 -7.63 -6.62
N ALA A 13 4.43 -8.79 -6.85
CA ALA A 13 3.03 -8.84 -7.28
C ALA A 13 2.12 -8.03 -6.34
N PHE A 14 1.29 -7.18 -6.93
CA PHE A 14 0.25 -6.38 -6.28
C PHE A 14 0.72 -5.24 -5.37
N ALA A 15 2.04 -5.06 -5.17
CA ALA A 15 2.55 -4.00 -4.29
C ALA A 15 2.15 -2.61 -4.77
N ILE A 16 2.41 -2.32 -6.04
CA ILE A 16 2.08 -1.01 -6.62
C ILE A 16 0.57 -0.80 -6.65
N GLU A 17 -0.19 -1.82 -7.03
CA GLU A 17 -1.65 -1.74 -7.12
C GLU A 17 -2.28 -1.40 -5.76
N ILE A 18 -1.81 -2.03 -4.69
CA ILE A 18 -2.26 -1.73 -3.33
C ILE A 18 -1.94 -0.28 -2.98
N LEU A 19 -0.71 0.14 -3.25
CA LEU A 19 -0.27 1.49 -2.91
C LEU A 19 -1.07 2.55 -3.68
N GLN A 20 -1.33 2.30 -4.96
CA GLN A 20 -2.15 3.18 -5.79
C GLN A 20 -3.59 3.28 -5.27
N ALA A 21 -4.17 2.15 -4.87
CA ALA A 21 -5.52 2.12 -4.32
C ALA A 21 -5.60 2.97 -3.04
N LEU A 22 -4.61 2.84 -2.16
CA LEU A 22 -4.56 3.58 -0.90
C LEU A 22 -4.23 5.06 -1.11
N ASN A 23 -3.67 5.43 -2.25
CA ASN A 23 -3.45 6.82 -2.59
C ASN A 23 -4.77 7.58 -2.82
N GLU A 24 -5.83 6.86 -3.17
CA GLU A 24 -7.14 7.46 -3.41
C GLU A 24 -7.91 7.66 -2.09
N VAL A 25 -8.04 6.59 -1.31
CA VAL A 25 -8.77 6.63 -0.02
C VAL A 25 -8.19 5.56 0.90
N PRO A 26 -8.37 5.72 2.23
CA PRO A 26 -8.08 4.63 3.16
C PRO A 26 -9.02 3.45 2.90
N LEU A 27 -8.51 2.24 2.98
CA LEU A 27 -9.28 1.03 2.71
C LEU A 27 -9.03 -0.02 3.77
N ARG A 28 -10.05 -0.84 4.04
CA ARG A 28 -9.93 -1.97 4.95
C ARG A 28 -9.25 -3.14 4.24
N PHE A 29 -8.78 -4.11 5.02
CA PHE A 29 -8.17 -5.31 4.48
C PHE A 29 -9.09 -6.00 3.45
N VAL A 30 -10.38 -6.13 3.79
CA VAL A 30 -11.35 -6.80 2.91
C VAL A 30 -11.59 -6.03 1.60
N ASP A 31 -11.52 -4.69 1.65
CA ASP A 31 -11.75 -3.87 0.46
C ASP A 31 -10.62 -4.03 -0.56
N LEU A 32 -9.43 -4.35 -0.07
CA LEU A 32 -8.25 -4.51 -0.92
C LEU A 32 -8.26 -5.82 -1.73
N LYS A 33 -9.23 -6.69 -1.52
CA LYS A 33 -9.34 -7.94 -2.30
C LYS A 33 -9.53 -7.67 -3.80
N ASN A 34 -10.06 -6.50 -4.15
CA ASN A 34 -10.23 -6.12 -5.55
C ASN A 34 -8.89 -5.83 -6.24
N TYR A 35 -7.86 -5.52 -5.47
CA TYR A 35 -6.53 -5.19 -5.96
C TYR A 35 -5.53 -6.31 -5.72
N CYS A 36 -5.78 -7.15 -4.72
CA CYS A 36 -4.94 -8.29 -4.38
C CYS A 36 -5.84 -9.40 -3.85
N PRO A 37 -6.37 -10.27 -4.75
CA PRO A 37 -7.39 -11.26 -4.38
C PRO A 37 -6.94 -12.31 -3.37
N ASN A 38 -5.68 -12.75 -3.44
CA ASN A 38 -5.19 -13.77 -2.53
C ASN A 38 -4.94 -13.18 -1.16
N GLU A 39 -5.64 -13.70 -0.15
CA GLU A 39 -5.61 -13.15 1.21
C GLU A 39 -4.21 -13.22 1.84
N ARG A 40 -3.50 -14.33 1.64
CA ARG A 40 -2.15 -14.50 2.18
C ARG A 40 -1.18 -13.49 1.55
N THR A 41 -1.24 -13.33 0.25
CA THR A 41 -0.40 -12.37 -0.47
C THR A 41 -0.74 -10.94 -0.04
N ARG A 42 -2.02 -10.64 0.10
CA ARG A 42 -2.47 -9.32 0.56
C ARG A 42 -1.89 -8.99 1.93
N ALA A 43 -2.03 -9.91 2.88
CA ALA A 43 -1.49 -9.71 4.23
C ALA A 43 0.02 -9.49 4.20
N LEU A 44 0.73 -10.27 3.40
CA LEU A 44 2.19 -10.15 3.28
C LEU A 44 2.60 -8.81 2.68
N ARG A 45 1.95 -8.38 1.59
CA ARG A 45 2.26 -7.09 0.96
C ARG A 45 1.99 -5.92 1.88
N LEU A 46 0.88 -5.94 2.60
CA LEU A 46 0.56 -4.90 3.57
C LEU A 46 1.59 -4.83 4.68
N LYS A 47 2.01 -5.98 5.18
CA LYS A 47 3.06 -6.04 6.20
C LYS A 47 4.36 -5.43 5.70
N GLU A 48 4.76 -5.79 4.47
CA GLU A 48 5.99 -5.28 3.87
C GLU A 48 5.92 -3.76 3.63
N LEU A 49 4.80 -3.27 3.12
CA LEU A 49 4.61 -1.84 2.86
C LEU A 49 4.58 -1.02 4.15
N ARG A 50 4.00 -1.58 5.23
CA ARG A 50 4.02 -0.93 6.55
C ARG A 50 5.43 -0.88 7.10
N LYS A 51 6.16 -1.97 7.01
CA LYS A 51 7.52 -2.06 7.54
C LYS A 51 8.44 -1.01 6.92
N ILE A 52 8.29 -0.77 5.63
CA ILE A 52 9.09 0.22 4.93
C ILE A 52 8.57 1.66 5.10
N GLY A 53 7.41 1.82 5.73
CA GLY A 53 6.85 3.13 6.06
C GLY A 53 6.01 3.78 4.95
N PHE A 54 5.59 3.02 3.94
CA PHE A 54 4.77 3.56 2.86
C PHE A 54 3.30 3.64 3.20
N ILE A 55 2.86 2.81 4.14
CA ILE A 55 1.48 2.80 4.61
C ILE A 55 1.46 2.67 6.13
N THR A 56 0.34 3.04 6.70
CA THR A 56 0.07 2.87 8.13
C THR A 56 -1.38 2.46 8.31
N THR A 57 -1.80 2.23 9.54
CA THR A 57 -3.19 1.92 9.84
C THR A 57 -3.82 3.08 10.61
N THR A 58 -5.12 3.23 10.45
CA THR A 58 -5.91 4.19 11.19
C THR A 58 -7.25 3.53 11.53
N VAL A 59 -7.95 4.07 12.52
CA VAL A 59 -9.27 3.60 12.90
C VAL A 59 -10.29 4.62 12.41
N ILE A 60 -11.28 4.15 11.68
CA ILE A 60 -12.37 4.99 11.18
C ILE A 60 -13.68 4.45 11.74
N GLU A 61 -14.46 5.33 12.37
CA GLU A 61 -15.77 4.97 12.89
C GLU A 61 -16.83 5.13 11.79
N ILE A 62 -17.65 4.09 11.64
CA ILE A 62 -18.77 4.08 10.71
C ILE A 62 -19.97 3.53 11.49
N GLU A 63 -20.99 4.35 11.68
CA GLU A 63 -22.23 3.97 12.37
C GLU A 63 -21.96 3.31 13.73
N ASN A 64 -21.15 3.97 14.57
CA ASN A 64 -20.80 3.50 15.91
C ASN A 64 -19.92 2.23 15.96
N HIS A 65 -19.38 1.81 14.83
CA HIS A 65 -18.43 0.72 14.75
C HIS A 65 -17.07 1.25 14.33
N SER A 66 -16.01 0.71 14.93
CA SER A 66 -14.63 1.11 14.62
C SER A 66 -14.00 0.08 13.70
N TYR A 67 -13.46 0.54 12.58
CA TYR A 67 -12.82 -0.34 11.60
C TYR A 67 -11.38 0.09 11.34
N ILE A 68 -10.50 -0.89 11.29
CA ILE A 68 -9.10 -0.64 10.93
C ILE A 68 -9.02 -0.45 9.42
N HIS A 69 -8.43 0.70 9.02
CA HIS A 69 -8.17 1.01 7.63
C HIS A 69 -6.68 1.15 7.42
N TYR A 70 -6.23 0.80 6.23
CA TYR A 70 -4.87 1.10 5.78
C TYR A 70 -4.90 2.43 5.04
N GLN A 71 -3.85 3.21 5.20
CA GLN A 71 -3.74 4.49 4.48
C GLN A 71 -2.31 4.74 4.07
N ILE A 72 -2.13 5.48 2.99
CA ILE A 72 -0.81 5.83 2.48
C ILE A 72 -0.17 6.92 3.34
N THR A 73 1.15 6.87 3.47
CA THR A 73 1.92 7.92 4.15
C THR A 73 2.49 8.90 3.11
N GLU A 74 3.07 10.00 3.59
CA GLU A 74 3.79 10.94 2.71
C GLU A 74 4.92 10.23 1.97
N LYS A 75 5.63 9.34 2.66
CA LYS A 75 6.69 8.54 2.05
C LYS A 75 6.15 7.65 0.93
N GLY A 76 4.98 7.05 1.15
CA GLY A 76 4.32 6.24 0.14
C GLY A 76 3.89 7.07 -1.07
N ARG A 77 3.34 8.25 -0.84
CA ARG A 77 2.98 9.16 -1.93
C ARG A 77 4.20 9.58 -2.75
N ARG A 78 5.31 9.86 -2.07
CA ARG A 78 6.56 10.21 -2.74
C ARG A 78 7.05 9.06 -3.62
N ALA A 79 6.94 7.83 -3.13
CA ALA A 79 7.32 6.65 -3.91
C ALA A 79 6.49 6.56 -5.20
N LEU A 80 5.17 6.79 -5.11
CA LEU A 80 4.30 6.79 -6.30
C LEU A 80 4.66 7.89 -7.29
N GLN A 81 5.01 9.08 -6.78
CA GLN A 81 5.45 10.19 -7.64
C GLN A 81 6.71 9.80 -8.41
N LEU A 82 7.67 9.19 -7.73
CA LEU A 82 8.92 8.76 -8.36
C LEU A 82 8.69 7.65 -9.39
N LEU A 83 7.78 6.73 -9.10
CA LEU A 83 7.39 5.69 -10.07
C LEU A 83 6.77 6.33 -11.32
N ASN A 84 5.92 7.33 -11.11
CA ASN A 84 5.29 8.02 -12.23
C ASN A 84 6.32 8.73 -13.09
N GLU A 85 7.31 9.37 -12.47
CA GLU A 85 8.41 9.99 -13.19
C GLU A 85 9.23 8.96 -13.97
N LEU A 86 9.49 7.81 -13.35
CA LEU A 86 10.23 6.73 -13.99
C LEU A 86 9.49 6.22 -15.24
N GLU A 87 8.17 6.08 -15.16
CA GLU A 87 7.36 5.59 -16.29
C GLU A 87 7.29 6.57 -17.45
N LYS A 88 7.68 7.82 -17.23
CA LYS A 88 7.69 8.84 -18.28
C LYS A 88 8.99 8.91 -19.07
N LEU A 89 9.93 8.07 -18.75
CA LEU A 89 11.21 8.05 -19.46
C LEU A 89 11.05 7.59 -20.91
#